data_667f6d3eba6cfcb5428efd865796564a
#
_entry.id   667f6d3eba6cfcb5428efd865796564a
#
_cell.length_a   1.000
_cell.length_b   1.000
_cell.length_c   1.000
_cell.angle_alpha   90.00
_cell.angle_beta   90.00
_cell.angle_gamma   90.00
#
_symmetry.space_group_name_H-M   'P 1'
#
loop_
_entity.id
_entity.type
_entity.pdbx_description
1 polymer ?
#
loop_
_entity_poly.entity_id
_entity_poly.type
_entity_poly.pdbx_seq_one_letter_code
_entity_poly.pdbx_strand_id
1 'polypeptide(L)'
;MKLPWTKSETKTAESVIALAHLPVADWGRADPAALVRDGYAGNAIAYRCVRMIAEAAASISFSSDDARVQSLLVEPSPEESGRALLERLYTDLQITGNAWLEAVTVAGEVVPRGLYALHVERVRVRQDEKGRVTGYSVKLKQGERQIMPAIDGWSSVLHLKLYNPANPLYGLSPLAAARKSLDI
;
A
#
# COMPACT_ATOMS: atom_id res chain seq x y z
N MET A 1 -25.15 42.81 -40.62
CA MET A 1 -23.73 42.57 -40.42
C MET A 1 -23.62 41.72 -39.15
N LYS A 2 -23.48 40.37 -39.28
CA LYS A 2 -23.42 39.42 -38.16
C LYS A 2 -21.97 39.01 -38.00
N LEU A 3 -21.41 39.25 -36.84
CA LEU A 3 -20.04 38.87 -36.44
C LEU A 3 -19.94 37.35 -36.29
N PRO A 4 -18.95 36.66 -36.89
CA PRO A 4 -18.75 35.23 -36.75
C PRO A 4 -17.66 34.97 -35.71
N TRP A 5 -18.00 34.93 -34.48
CA TRP A 5 -17.19 34.18 -33.52
C TRP A 5 -17.95 34.00 -32.23
N THR A 6 -18.05 32.79 -31.82
CA THR A 6 -17.89 32.19 -30.53
C THR A 6 -18.31 30.74 -30.63
N LYS A 7 -17.43 29.91 -31.17
CA LYS A 7 -17.39 28.54 -30.68
C LYS A 7 -16.49 28.57 -29.44
N SER A 8 -17.11 28.62 -28.29
CA SER A 8 -16.49 28.28 -27.04
C SER A 8 -16.10 26.79 -27.13
N GLU A 9 -14.82 26.52 -27.39
CA GLU A 9 -14.27 25.20 -27.18
C GLU A 9 -14.24 24.98 -25.65
N THR A 10 -15.22 24.26 -25.17
CA THR A 10 -15.17 23.64 -23.85
C THR A 10 -14.01 22.65 -23.93
N LYS A 11 -12.83 23.05 -23.50
CA LYS A 11 -11.75 22.13 -23.20
C LYS A 11 -12.25 21.24 -22.06
N THR A 12 -12.75 20.09 -22.43
CA THR A 12 -13.23 19.07 -21.49
C THR A 12 -12.07 18.63 -20.63
N ALA A 13 -12.29 18.56 -19.34
CA ALA A 13 -11.33 18.10 -18.33
C ALA A 13 -10.79 16.66 -18.59
N GLU A 14 -11.33 15.95 -19.56
CA GLU A 14 -10.87 14.62 -20.00
C GLU A 14 -9.42 14.59 -20.48
N SER A 15 -8.90 15.67 -21.09
CA SER A 15 -7.52 15.68 -21.57
C SER A 15 -6.46 15.75 -20.46
N VAL A 16 -6.80 16.31 -19.30
CA VAL A 16 -5.89 16.40 -18.15
C VAL A 16 -5.85 15.08 -17.38
N ILE A 17 -6.97 14.38 -17.33
CA ILE A 17 -7.08 13.06 -16.69
C ILE A 17 -6.33 11.99 -17.50
N ALA A 18 -6.35 12.07 -18.83
CA ALA A 18 -5.65 11.13 -19.70
C ALA A 18 -4.12 11.19 -19.55
N LEU A 19 -3.54 12.38 -19.29
CA LEU A 19 -2.10 12.51 -19.05
C LEU A 19 -1.65 11.93 -17.71
N ALA A 20 -2.53 11.94 -16.69
CA ALA A 20 -2.25 11.33 -15.39
C ALA A 20 -2.31 9.79 -15.41
N HIS A 21 -2.84 9.22 -16.49
CA HIS A 21 -3.14 7.78 -16.59
C HIS A 21 -2.38 7.10 -17.74
N LEU A 22 -1.36 7.76 -18.30
CA LEU A 22 -0.42 7.06 -19.19
C LEU A 22 0.15 5.85 -18.42
N PRO A 23 0.27 4.67 -19.07
CA PRO A 23 0.94 3.55 -18.44
C PRO A 23 2.33 4.03 -18.03
N VAL A 24 2.52 4.19 -16.74
CA VAL A 24 3.82 4.54 -16.17
C VAL A 24 4.72 3.39 -16.56
N ALA A 25 5.65 3.65 -17.48
CA ALA A 25 6.69 2.69 -17.79
C ALA A 25 7.27 2.22 -16.46
N ASP A 26 7.43 0.92 -16.30
CA ASP A 26 7.88 0.27 -15.06
C ASP A 26 9.36 0.60 -14.79
N TRP A 27 9.63 1.90 -14.67
CA TRP A 27 10.95 2.44 -14.39
C TRP A 27 11.30 2.12 -12.94
N GLY A 28 11.85 0.91 -12.75
CA GLY A 28 12.49 0.55 -11.49
C GLY A 28 11.55 0.07 -10.40
N ARG A 29 10.51 -0.67 -10.75
CA ARG A 29 9.85 -1.53 -9.77
C ARG A 29 10.85 -2.60 -9.37
N ALA A 30 11.62 -2.33 -8.29
CA ALA A 30 12.42 -3.36 -7.69
C ALA A 30 11.49 -4.51 -7.30
N ASP A 31 11.81 -5.72 -7.71
CA ASP A 31 11.04 -6.90 -7.33
C ASP A 31 10.97 -6.98 -5.80
N PRO A 32 9.77 -6.93 -5.19
CA PRO A 32 9.64 -7.00 -3.74
C PRO A 32 10.35 -8.22 -3.13
N ALA A 33 10.31 -9.36 -3.82
CA ALA A 33 10.97 -10.58 -3.37
C ALA A 33 12.50 -10.43 -3.37
N ALA A 34 13.06 -9.78 -4.38
CA ALA A 34 14.50 -9.49 -4.45
C ALA A 34 14.91 -8.48 -3.36
N LEU A 35 14.11 -7.45 -3.11
CA LEU A 35 14.37 -6.49 -2.02
C LEU A 35 14.37 -7.15 -0.64
N VAL A 36 13.43 -8.06 -0.40
CA VAL A 36 13.38 -8.83 0.86
C VAL A 36 14.60 -9.75 0.97
N ARG A 37 14.87 -10.54 -0.05
CA ARG A 37 15.91 -11.58 -0.01
C ARG A 37 17.32 -10.98 -0.02
N ASP A 38 17.61 -10.15 -1.01
CA ASP A 38 18.96 -9.67 -1.27
C ASP A 38 19.25 -8.35 -0.54
N GLY A 39 18.25 -7.47 -0.47
CA GLY A 39 18.36 -6.18 0.18
C GLY A 39 18.28 -6.26 1.71
N TYR A 40 17.20 -6.82 2.23
CA TYR A 40 16.95 -6.86 3.67
C TYR A 40 17.63 -8.04 4.36
N ALA A 41 17.35 -9.27 3.93
CA ALA A 41 17.89 -10.47 4.56
C ALA A 41 19.36 -10.75 4.19
N GLY A 42 19.80 -10.29 3.02
CA GLY A 42 21.18 -10.49 2.53
C GLY A 42 22.18 -9.42 2.98
N ASN A 43 21.74 -8.30 3.57
CA ASN A 43 22.63 -7.21 3.97
C ASN A 43 22.44 -6.83 5.45
N ALA A 44 23.44 -7.07 6.28
CA ALA A 44 23.36 -6.86 7.73
C ALA A 44 23.16 -5.38 8.12
N ILE A 45 23.70 -4.43 7.34
CA ILE A 45 23.52 -2.98 7.58
C ILE A 45 22.09 -2.58 7.27
N ALA A 46 21.58 -2.97 6.08
CA ALA A 46 20.22 -2.70 5.69
C ALA A 46 19.21 -3.33 6.66
N TYR A 47 19.42 -4.59 7.07
CA TYR A 47 18.64 -5.25 8.08
C TYR A 47 18.56 -4.45 9.39
N ARG A 48 19.73 -4.01 9.91
CA ARG A 48 19.78 -3.25 11.16
C ARG A 48 19.10 -1.89 11.04
N CYS A 49 19.32 -1.16 9.95
CA CYS A 49 18.69 0.14 9.71
C CYS A 49 17.17 0.03 9.64
N VAL A 50 16.66 -0.90 8.85
CA VAL A 50 15.20 -1.13 8.70
C VAL A 50 14.58 -1.51 10.03
N ARG A 51 15.17 -2.47 10.75
CA ARG A 51 14.70 -2.90 12.06
C ARG A 51 14.66 -1.76 13.06
N MET A 52 15.72 -0.97 13.16
CA MET A 52 15.81 0.16 14.09
C MET A 52 14.71 1.19 13.86
N ILE A 53 14.42 1.51 12.59
CA ILE A 53 13.36 2.44 12.21
C ILE A 53 11.98 1.84 12.54
N ALA A 54 11.74 0.58 12.17
CA ALA A 54 10.47 -0.09 12.39
C ALA A 54 10.16 -0.28 13.89
N GLU A 55 11.14 -0.71 14.67
CA GLU A 55 11.01 -0.88 16.13
C GLU A 55 10.73 0.45 16.84
N ALA A 56 11.43 1.53 16.43
CA ALA A 56 11.22 2.87 16.98
C ALA A 56 9.81 3.40 16.63
N ALA A 57 9.37 3.26 15.39
CA ALA A 57 8.04 3.67 14.96
C ALA A 57 6.93 2.84 15.64
N ALA A 58 7.11 1.53 15.77
CA ALA A 58 6.16 0.64 16.44
C ALA A 58 6.11 0.82 17.97
N SER A 59 7.04 1.56 18.56
CA SER A 59 6.99 1.92 19.99
C SER A 59 5.94 2.99 20.32
N ILE A 60 5.45 3.69 19.30
CA ILE A 60 4.38 4.68 19.46
C ILE A 60 3.05 3.94 19.55
N SER A 61 2.37 4.06 20.69
CA SER A 61 1.06 3.44 20.89
C SER A 61 -0.05 4.28 20.29
N PHE A 62 -1.02 3.62 19.68
CA PHE A 62 -2.30 4.22 19.30
C PHE A 62 -3.32 4.00 20.42
N SER A 63 -4.23 4.96 20.59
CA SER A 63 -5.34 4.86 21.55
C SER A 63 -6.65 5.27 20.89
N SER A 64 -7.75 4.71 21.39
CA SER A 64 -9.10 5.04 20.94
C SER A 64 -10.05 5.09 22.14
N ASP A 65 -11.03 5.99 22.09
CA ASP A 65 -12.10 6.09 23.09
C ASP A 65 -13.16 4.96 22.93
N ASP A 66 -13.23 4.31 21.76
CA ASP A 66 -14.06 3.11 21.57
C ASP A 66 -13.28 1.88 22.09
N ALA A 67 -13.84 1.22 23.11
CA ALA A 67 -13.22 0.07 23.75
C ALA A 67 -12.97 -1.10 22.78
N ARG A 68 -13.81 -1.29 21.76
CA ARG A 68 -13.64 -2.34 20.73
C ARG A 68 -12.48 -2.02 19.81
N VAL A 69 -12.38 -0.74 19.38
CA VAL A 69 -11.25 -0.27 18.59
C VAL A 69 -9.96 -0.35 19.41
N GLN A 70 -10.01 0.06 20.69
CA GLN A 70 -8.86 -0.04 21.58
C GLN A 70 -8.38 -1.48 21.74
N SER A 71 -9.30 -2.43 21.94
CA SER A 71 -8.96 -3.86 22.03
C SER A 71 -8.32 -4.36 20.73
N LEU A 72 -8.85 -3.95 19.56
CA LEU A 72 -8.33 -4.31 18.26
C LEU A 72 -6.93 -3.71 17.99
N LEU A 73 -6.63 -2.53 18.53
CA LEU A 73 -5.30 -1.91 18.41
C LEU A 73 -4.26 -2.62 19.28
N VAL A 74 -4.66 -3.17 20.43
CA VAL A 74 -3.77 -3.91 21.34
C VAL A 74 -3.56 -5.34 20.87
N GLU A 75 -4.64 -6.01 20.48
CA GLU A 75 -4.67 -7.40 20.00
C GLU A 75 -5.41 -7.49 18.66
N PRO A 76 -4.73 -7.13 17.54
CA PRO A 76 -5.35 -7.12 16.23
C PRO A 76 -5.73 -8.50 15.70
N SER A 77 -5.05 -9.55 16.19
CA SER A 77 -5.34 -10.93 15.83
C SER A 77 -4.89 -11.88 16.94
N PRO A 78 -5.37 -13.14 16.96
CA PRO A 78 -4.90 -14.14 17.93
C PRO A 78 -3.40 -14.49 17.80
N GLU A 79 -2.78 -14.15 16.66
CA GLU A 79 -1.41 -14.54 16.34
C GLU A 79 -0.41 -13.41 16.56
N GLU A 80 -0.87 -12.15 16.66
CA GLU A 80 0.02 -10.99 16.60
C GLU A 80 -0.48 -9.84 17.50
N SER A 81 0.40 -9.26 18.31
CA SER A 81 0.08 -8.05 19.09
C SER A 81 0.07 -6.80 18.20
N GLY A 82 -0.60 -5.72 18.64
CA GLY A 82 -0.64 -4.46 17.90
C GLY A 82 0.75 -3.89 17.60
N ARG A 83 1.69 -4.00 18.56
CA ARG A 83 3.07 -3.58 18.34
C ARG A 83 3.77 -4.42 17.27
N ALA A 84 3.59 -5.74 17.28
CA ALA A 84 4.19 -6.62 16.28
C ALA A 84 3.62 -6.36 14.89
N LEU A 85 2.30 -6.15 14.79
CA LEU A 85 1.64 -5.74 13.54
C LEU A 85 2.22 -4.44 12.99
N LEU A 86 2.37 -3.41 13.84
CA LEU A 86 2.95 -2.12 13.43
C LEU A 86 4.41 -2.27 12.99
N GLU A 87 5.23 -3.01 13.76
CA GLU A 87 6.63 -3.29 13.38
C GLU A 87 6.71 -3.93 12.00
N ARG A 88 5.84 -4.88 11.71
CA ARG A 88 5.75 -5.54 10.40
C ARG A 88 5.35 -4.57 9.29
N LEU A 89 4.32 -3.75 9.49
CA LEU A 89 3.88 -2.76 8.50
C LEU A 89 4.98 -1.71 8.22
N TYR A 90 5.66 -1.23 9.25
CA TYR A 90 6.78 -0.29 9.08
C TYR A 90 7.98 -0.95 8.39
N THR A 91 8.27 -2.22 8.69
CA THR A 91 9.29 -3.00 8.00
C THR A 91 8.99 -3.11 6.50
N ASP A 92 7.75 -3.47 6.14
CA ASP A 92 7.31 -3.58 4.76
C ASP A 92 7.40 -2.23 4.02
N LEU A 93 7.04 -1.12 4.68
CA LEU A 93 7.21 0.23 4.15
C LEU A 93 8.68 0.58 3.87
N GLN A 94 9.60 0.22 4.77
CA GLN A 94 11.02 0.48 4.56
C GLN A 94 11.61 -0.36 3.43
N ILE A 95 11.19 -1.62 3.31
CA ILE A 95 11.73 -2.53 2.30
C ILE A 95 11.16 -2.24 0.92
N THR A 96 9.83 -2.07 0.81
CA THR A 96 9.15 -2.01 -0.49
C THR A 96 8.49 -0.67 -0.81
N GLY A 97 8.40 0.23 0.16
CA GLY A 97 7.61 1.45 0.08
C GLY A 97 6.11 1.22 0.24
N ASN A 98 5.66 -0.01 0.45
CA ASN A 98 4.26 -0.39 0.52
C ASN A 98 4.02 -1.31 1.70
N ALA A 99 2.86 -1.18 2.35
CA ALA A 99 2.36 -2.13 3.33
C ALA A 99 0.84 -2.31 3.14
N TRP A 100 0.35 -3.49 3.45
CA TRP A 100 -1.03 -3.87 3.22
C TRP A 100 -1.64 -4.41 4.50
N LEU A 101 -2.73 -3.76 4.93
CA LEU A 101 -3.48 -4.14 6.11
C LEU A 101 -4.88 -4.59 5.72
N GLU A 102 -5.24 -5.82 6.02
CA GLU A 102 -6.58 -6.34 5.79
C GLU A 102 -7.38 -6.31 7.08
N ALA A 103 -8.56 -5.72 7.01
CA ALA A 103 -9.55 -5.71 8.06
C ALA A 103 -10.59 -6.82 7.80
N VAL A 104 -10.72 -7.76 8.72
CA VAL A 104 -11.72 -8.83 8.67
C VAL A 104 -12.94 -8.42 9.46
N THR A 105 -14.06 -8.16 8.77
CA THR A 105 -15.36 -7.81 9.35
C THR A 105 -16.36 -8.92 9.22
N VAL A 106 -17.27 -9.01 10.17
CA VAL A 106 -18.46 -9.86 10.09
C VAL A 106 -19.63 -9.01 9.60
N ALA A 107 -20.49 -9.60 8.79
CA ALA A 107 -21.66 -8.91 8.25
C ALA A 107 -22.50 -8.29 9.36
N GLY A 108 -22.78 -6.97 9.24
CA GLY A 108 -23.53 -6.19 10.22
C GLY A 108 -22.68 -5.54 11.34
N GLU A 109 -21.38 -5.78 11.39
CA GLU A 109 -20.47 -5.11 12.33
C GLU A 109 -19.72 -3.96 11.65
N VAL A 110 -19.60 -2.84 12.36
CA VAL A 110 -18.85 -1.65 11.88
C VAL A 110 -17.37 -1.77 12.21
N VAL A 111 -17.05 -2.30 13.39
CA VAL A 111 -15.66 -2.49 13.83
C VAL A 111 -15.18 -3.87 13.35
N PRO A 112 -14.02 -3.95 12.70
CA PRO A 112 -13.42 -5.23 12.32
C PRO A 112 -13.19 -6.12 13.53
N ARG A 113 -13.22 -7.42 13.33
CA ARG A 113 -12.86 -8.43 14.36
C ARG A 113 -11.38 -8.75 14.35
N GLY A 114 -10.67 -8.41 13.29
CA GLY A 114 -9.24 -8.65 13.21
C GLY A 114 -8.57 -7.80 12.14
N LEU A 115 -7.28 -7.54 12.36
CA LEU A 115 -6.40 -6.85 11.40
C LEU A 115 -5.22 -7.76 11.09
N TYR A 116 -4.90 -7.88 9.81
CA TYR A 116 -3.85 -8.77 9.32
C TYR A 116 -2.96 -8.06 8.32
N ALA A 117 -1.65 -8.07 8.53
CA ALA A 117 -0.73 -7.60 7.51
C ALA A 117 -0.62 -8.65 6.39
N LEU A 118 -0.85 -8.22 5.15
CA LEU A 118 -0.67 -9.05 3.97
C LEU A 118 0.78 -8.99 3.49
N HIS A 119 1.31 -10.10 3.01
CA HIS A 119 2.66 -10.14 2.46
C HIS A 119 2.76 -9.31 1.18
N VAL A 120 3.69 -8.38 1.15
CA VAL A 120 3.91 -7.42 0.05
C VAL A 120 4.15 -8.08 -1.30
N GLU A 121 4.76 -9.27 -1.32
CA GLU A 121 5.01 -10.05 -2.54
C GLU A 121 3.73 -10.62 -3.15
N ARG A 122 2.68 -10.77 -2.36
CA ARG A 122 1.46 -11.45 -2.77
C ARG A 122 0.37 -10.50 -3.24
N VAL A 123 0.49 -9.20 -2.92
CA VAL A 123 -0.56 -8.22 -3.25
C VAL A 123 -0.22 -7.47 -4.52
N ARG A 124 -1.21 -7.30 -5.39
CA ARG A 124 -1.13 -6.49 -6.61
C ARG A 124 -2.30 -5.51 -6.65
N VAL A 125 -2.02 -4.28 -7.07
CA VAL A 125 -3.04 -3.28 -7.35
C VAL A 125 -3.70 -3.61 -8.69
N ARG A 126 -5.03 -3.63 -8.72
CA ARG A 126 -5.81 -3.78 -9.94
C ARG A 126 -6.26 -2.42 -10.44
N GLN A 127 -6.29 -2.27 -11.76
CA GLN A 127 -6.70 -1.04 -12.42
C GLN A 127 -7.72 -1.34 -13.51
N ASP A 128 -8.53 -0.33 -13.82
CA ASP A 128 -9.33 -0.30 -15.02
C ASP A 128 -8.50 0.18 -16.24
N GLU A 129 -9.13 0.20 -17.40
CA GLU A 129 -8.52 0.68 -18.66
C GLU A 129 -8.10 2.16 -18.58
N LYS A 130 -8.65 2.92 -17.63
CA LYS A 130 -8.31 4.33 -17.37
C LYS A 130 -7.22 4.50 -16.31
N GLY A 131 -6.63 3.41 -15.81
CA GLY A 131 -5.58 3.42 -14.79
C GLY A 131 -6.07 3.70 -13.36
N ARG A 132 -7.38 3.70 -13.12
CA ARG A 132 -7.94 3.89 -11.77
C ARG A 132 -7.89 2.58 -11.00
N VAL A 133 -7.54 2.67 -9.70
CA VAL A 133 -7.53 1.50 -8.83
C VAL A 133 -8.95 0.98 -8.67
N THR A 134 -9.16 -0.27 -9.04
CA THR A 134 -10.44 -0.99 -8.93
C THR A 134 -10.45 -2.02 -7.79
N GLY A 135 -9.33 -2.20 -7.13
CA GLY A 135 -9.19 -3.12 -6.02
C GLY A 135 -7.80 -3.75 -5.95
N TYR A 136 -7.73 -4.87 -5.28
CA TYR A 136 -6.49 -5.58 -5.04
C TYR A 136 -6.64 -7.05 -5.39
N SER A 137 -5.56 -7.70 -5.79
CA SER A 137 -5.49 -9.14 -5.89
C SER A 137 -4.42 -9.69 -4.96
N VAL A 138 -4.76 -10.78 -4.26
CA VAL A 138 -3.88 -11.44 -3.30
C VAL A 138 -3.60 -12.85 -3.79
N LYS A 139 -2.34 -13.14 -4.11
CA LYS A 139 -1.89 -14.47 -4.52
C LYS A 139 -1.92 -15.43 -3.32
N LEU A 140 -2.67 -16.50 -3.42
CA LEU A 140 -2.75 -17.58 -2.45
C LEU A 140 -1.89 -18.77 -2.89
N LYS A 141 -1.77 -19.81 -2.03
CA LYS A 141 -1.11 -21.07 -2.40
C LYS A 141 -1.82 -21.74 -3.58
N GLN A 142 -3.16 -21.64 -3.61
CA GLN A 142 -3.98 -22.14 -4.70
C GLN A 142 -4.86 -20.99 -5.20
N GLY A 143 -4.52 -20.43 -6.37
CA GLY A 143 -5.26 -19.36 -7.01
C GLY A 143 -4.97 -17.95 -6.50
N GLU A 144 -5.90 -17.06 -6.78
CA GLU A 144 -5.83 -15.63 -6.49
C GLU A 144 -7.17 -15.16 -5.92
N ARG A 145 -7.13 -14.40 -4.83
CA ARG A 145 -8.31 -13.76 -4.26
C ARG A 145 -8.37 -12.32 -4.72
N GLN A 146 -9.50 -11.92 -5.28
CA GLN A 146 -9.77 -10.55 -5.64
C GLN A 146 -10.50 -9.83 -4.51
N ILE A 147 -10.06 -8.62 -4.18
CA ILE A 147 -10.66 -7.76 -3.17
C ILE A 147 -11.09 -6.49 -3.89
N MET A 148 -12.39 -6.31 -4.01
CA MET A 148 -13.00 -5.16 -4.65
C MET A 148 -13.54 -4.22 -3.58
N PRO A 149 -13.43 -2.89 -3.76
CA PRO A 149 -14.14 -1.95 -2.90
C PRO A 149 -15.65 -2.19 -2.96
N ALA A 150 -16.34 -1.98 -1.86
CA ALA A 150 -17.80 -1.95 -1.83
C ALA A 150 -18.33 -0.73 -2.61
N ILE A 151 -19.65 -0.69 -2.86
CA ILE A 151 -20.31 0.36 -3.65
C ILE A 151 -20.13 1.74 -3.00
N ASP A 152 -20.01 1.80 -1.69
CA ASP A 152 -19.74 3.02 -0.89
C ASP A 152 -18.26 3.44 -0.90
N GLY A 153 -17.41 2.71 -1.62
CA GLY A 153 -15.98 2.96 -1.71
C GLY A 153 -15.15 2.37 -0.56
N TRP A 154 -15.79 1.70 0.42
CA TRP A 154 -15.07 1.03 1.50
C TRP A 154 -14.31 -0.19 0.98
N SER A 155 -13.07 -0.37 1.43
CA SER A 155 -12.24 -1.53 1.10
C SER A 155 -11.78 -2.23 2.37
N SER A 156 -11.87 -3.57 2.40
CA SER A 156 -11.29 -4.36 3.50
C SER A 156 -9.77 -4.35 3.53
N VAL A 157 -9.13 -3.82 2.49
CA VAL A 157 -7.67 -3.67 2.44
C VAL A 157 -7.31 -2.20 2.42
N LEU A 158 -6.51 -1.78 3.40
CA LEU A 158 -5.84 -0.49 3.45
C LEU A 158 -4.44 -0.64 2.84
N HIS A 159 -4.16 0.13 1.80
CA HIS A 159 -2.84 0.25 1.20
C HIS A 159 -2.11 1.46 1.78
N LEU A 160 -1.14 1.20 2.62
CA LEU A 160 -0.18 2.19 3.11
C LEU A 160 0.98 2.27 2.13
N LYS A 161 1.33 3.47 1.67
CA LYS A 161 2.44 3.65 0.72
C LYS A 161 3.21 4.92 1.00
N LEU A 162 4.51 4.84 0.83
CA LEU A 162 5.38 6.02 0.86
C LEU A 162 5.20 6.82 -0.42
N TYR A 163 5.44 8.13 -0.34
CA TYR A 163 5.32 8.99 -1.52
C TYR A 163 6.27 8.55 -2.63
N ASN A 164 5.73 8.44 -3.84
CA ASN A 164 6.49 8.09 -5.04
C ASN A 164 6.08 9.03 -6.19
N PRO A 165 6.95 9.98 -6.56
CA PRO A 165 6.64 10.92 -7.63
C PRO A 165 6.54 10.26 -9.01
N ALA A 166 7.17 9.09 -9.19
CA ALA A 166 7.20 8.38 -10.47
C ALA A 166 6.07 7.36 -10.64
N ASN A 167 5.41 6.95 -9.56
CA ASN A 167 4.37 5.92 -9.62
C ASN A 167 3.26 6.19 -8.58
N PRO A 168 2.05 6.59 -9.02
CA PRO A 168 0.95 6.88 -8.10
C PRO A 168 0.35 5.64 -7.45
N LEU A 169 0.64 4.43 -7.95
CA LEU A 169 0.04 3.19 -7.50
C LEU A 169 0.82 2.52 -6.39
N TYR A 170 2.16 2.61 -6.46
CA TYR A 170 3.06 1.97 -5.52
C TYR A 170 3.99 3.00 -4.89
N GLY A 171 4.29 2.80 -3.61
CA GLY A 171 5.23 3.61 -2.86
C GLY A 171 6.68 3.42 -3.34
N LEU A 172 7.52 4.42 -3.10
CA LEU A 172 8.95 4.36 -3.35
C LEU A 172 9.65 3.67 -2.18
N SER A 173 10.37 2.60 -2.48
CA SER A 173 11.16 1.85 -1.50
C SER A 173 12.39 2.64 -1.05
N PRO A 174 12.57 2.94 0.25
CA PRO A 174 13.81 3.50 0.77
C PRO A 174 15.01 2.58 0.53
N LEU A 175 14.81 1.28 0.68
CA LEU A 175 15.85 0.28 0.45
C LEU A 175 16.27 0.23 -1.02
N ALA A 176 15.30 0.31 -1.96
CA ALA A 176 15.63 0.38 -3.39
C ALA A 176 16.39 1.66 -3.75
N ALA A 177 16.08 2.79 -3.11
CA ALA A 177 16.81 4.04 -3.29
C ALA A 177 18.26 3.93 -2.78
N ALA A 178 18.48 3.20 -1.69
CA ALA A 178 19.81 2.95 -1.12
C ALA A 178 20.62 1.86 -1.85
N ARG A 179 20.01 1.15 -2.81
CA ARG A 179 20.58 -0.04 -3.46
C ARG A 179 22.01 0.15 -3.95
N LYS A 180 22.28 1.26 -4.65
CA LYS A 180 23.61 1.55 -5.19
C LYS A 180 24.68 1.72 -4.11
N SER A 181 24.30 2.18 -2.92
CA SER A 181 25.20 2.39 -1.79
C SER A 181 25.41 1.13 -0.95
N LEU A 182 24.54 0.13 -1.15
CA LEU A 182 24.56 -1.12 -0.40
C LEU A 182 25.13 -2.30 -1.21
N ASP A 183 25.57 -2.06 -2.46
CA ASP A 183 26.06 -3.08 -3.41
C ASP A 183 25.07 -4.26 -3.59
N ILE A 184 23.78 -3.95 -3.70
CA ILE A 184 22.69 -4.93 -3.86
C ILE A 184 22.16 -4.93 -5.30
#